data_b97f189a0c4386a7141d72f0659e604e
#
_entry.id   b97f189a0c4386a7141d72f0659e604e
#
_cell.length_a   1.000
_cell.length_b   1.000
_cell.length_c   1.000
_cell.angle_alpha   90.00
_cell.angle_beta   90.00
_cell.angle_gamma   90.00
#
_symmetry.space_group_name_H-M   'P 1'
#
loop_
_entity.id
_entity.type
_entity.pdbx_description
1 polymer ?
#
loop_
_entity_poly.entity_id
_entity_poly.type
_entity_poly.pdbx_seq_one_letter_code
_entity_poly.pdbx_strand_id
1 'polypeptide(L)'
;MELRSMFKRLFGKEKEVNDRIFEEVKLLDDNKAIFTTYHGELEKDSDILTCVDAIARNGAKMHPRHIRNTKDEFKNLTGRTYRLLAKQPNELQNAYQFYYQIIATLEIYNDAFVYVKKDKDLRVEALYPLLYDEGKLYEYNDKLYMRFKFGRNKDKYVPYDECIHLTRFVGDGVFGGSSKPIIKTLSMKHILDEGIINAIKTTSSIKGLLKTTKSMLKTEDIVKMRDTFIQSFVVDGNKTGIGGLDATTDFIPVKIEPTTASDGQIKEIDNKVLSYFGLNENILQSKYSEDEWNAFYESVLEPIGLQMSLEFTNKLFTPTEKERGNEIIFESNRLQYASNNTKINLIRYADNILTINEQREVFNLAPIEGGDKFMIDQNHEINEELGED
;
A
#
# COMPACT_ATOMS: atom_id res chain seq x y z
N MET A 1 11.05 -18.56 -4.16
CA MET A 1 11.03 -20.02 -3.95
C MET A 1 10.29 -20.41 -2.66
N GLU A 2 10.28 -19.59 -1.64
CA GLU A 2 9.65 -19.86 -0.33
C GLU A 2 8.12 -19.84 -0.31
N LEU A 3 7.48 -18.89 -1.00
CA LEU A 3 6.02 -18.81 -1.10
C LEU A 3 5.38 -20.08 -1.72
N ARG A 4 6.07 -20.75 -2.67
CA ARG A 4 5.59 -21.99 -3.26
C ARG A 4 5.59 -23.17 -2.27
N SER A 5 6.52 -23.19 -1.32
CA SER A 5 6.58 -24.22 -0.28
C SER A 5 5.48 -24.03 0.77
N MET A 6 5.12 -22.78 1.02
CA MET A 6 4.07 -22.36 1.94
C MET A 6 2.68 -22.87 1.48
N PHE A 7 2.35 -22.70 0.19
CA PHE A 7 1.09 -23.20 -0.36
C PHE A 7 0.93 -24.71 -0.28
N LYS A 8 2.00 -25.46 -0.46
CA LYS A 8 1.98 -26.92 -0.31
C LYS A 8 1.67 -27.38 1.12
N ARG A 9 2.06 -26.58 2.13
CA ARG A 9 1.74 -26.80 3.54
C ARG A 9 0.31 -26.41 3.89
N LEU A 10 -0.19 -25.31 3.32
CA LEU A 10 -1.51 -24.76 3.62
C LEU A 10 -2.67 -25.62 3.12
N PHE A 11 -2.58 -26.12 1.89
CA PHE A 11 -3.70 -26.79 1.22
C PHE A 11 -3.60 -28.34 1.21
N GLY A 12 -2.59 -28.92 1.85
CA GLY A 12 -2.46 -30.39 2.02
C GLY A 12 -2.30 -31.16 0.70
N LYS A 13 -2.40 -32.48 0.75
CA LYS A 13 -2.46 -33.36 -0.43
C LYS A 13 -3.76 -33.13 -1.17
N GLU A 14 -3.65 -32.78 -2.45
CA GLU A 14 -4.74 -32.48 -3.36
C GLU A 14 -5.81 -33.57 -3.37
N LYS A 15 -7.05 -33.24 -3.06
CA LYS A 15 -8.18 -33.86 -3.75
C LYS A 15 -8.22 -33.16 -5.11
N GLU A 16 -7.99 -33.90 -6.18
CA GLU A 16 -8.26 -33.42 -7.54
C GLU A 16 -9.76 -33.06 -7.61
N VAL A 17 -10.03 -31.79 -7.48
CA VAL A 17 -11.38 -31.27 -7.75
C VAL A 17 -11.46 -31.18 -9.25
N ASN A 18 -12.35 -31.98 -9.83
CA ASN A 18 -12.57 -32.07 -11.28
C ASN A 18 -13.09 -30.71 -11.74
N ASP A 19 -12.31 -29.96 -12.53
CA ASP A 19 -12.64 -28.61 -13.07
C ASP A 19 -13.98 -28.54 -13.84
N ARG A 20 -14.58 -29.68 -14.14
CA ARG A 20 -15.85 -29.79 -14.88
C ARG A 20 -17.11 -29.56 -14.03
N ILE A 21 -17.00 -29.35 -12.73
CA ILE A 21 -18.13 -29.32 -11.78
C ILE A 21 -18.46 -27.87 -11.35
N PHE A 22 -17.56 -26.91 -11.54
CA PHE A 22 -17.77 -25.52 -11.14
C PHE A 22 -18.30 -24.69 -12.31
N GLU A 23 -19.47 -24.09 -12.14
CA GLU A 23 -20.01 -23.11 -13.08
C GLU A 23 -19.53 -21.70 -12.68
N GLU A 24 -19.09 -20.95 -13.69
CA GLU A 24 -18.68 -19.55 -13.50
C GLU A 24 -19.91 -18.71 -13.13
N VAL A 25 -19.85 -17.98 -12.01
CA VAL A 25 -20.94 -17.10 -11.60
C VAL A 25 -21.07 -15.97 -12.61
N LYS A 26 -22.14 -15.97 -13.37
CA LYS A 26 -22.60 -14.81 -14.13
C LYS A 26 -23.27 -13.87 -13.16
N LEU A 27 -22.55 -12.89 -12.63
CA LEU A 27 -23.18 -11.74 -11.99
C LEU A 27 -24.08 -11.08 -13.03
N LEU A 28 -25.25 -10.59 -12.60
CA LEU A 28 -26.41 -10.13 -13.36
C LEU A 28 -26.17 -9.14 -14.52
N ASP A 29 -24.92 -8.84 -14.85
CA ASP A 29 -24.52 -8.09 -16.03
C ASP A 29 -23.58 -8.93 -16.91
N ASP A 30 -23.83 -8.93 -18.20
CA ASP A 30 -23.12 -9.70 -19.26
C ASP A 30 -21.61 -9.32 -19.43
N ASN A 31 -21.06 -8.53 -18.54
CA ASN A 31 -19.66 -8.16 -18.53
C ASN A 31 -18.85 -9.16 -17.69
N LYS A 32 -18.13 -10.03 -18.37
CA LYS A 32 -17.12 -10.90 -17.76
C LYS A 32 -16.09 -10.05 -17.03
N ALA A 33 -16.23 -9.91 -15.73
CA ALA A 33 -15.16 -9.38 -14.89
C ALA A 33 -14.05 -10.42 -14.81
N ILE A 34 -13.15 -10.40 -15.79
CA ILE A 34 -11.88 -11.11 -15.70
C ILE A 34 -10.99 -10.23 -14.86
N PHE A 35 -10.82 -10.60 -13.60
CA PHE A 35 -9.85 -9.96 -12.75
C PHE A 35 -8.47 -10.55 -13.05
N THR A 36 -7.65 -9.81 -13.79
CA THR A 36 -6.23 -10.10 -13.96
C THR A 36 -5.46 -9.20 -13.00
N THR A 37 -4.85 -9.80 -11.99
CA THR A 37 -3.89 -9.08 -11.16
C THR A 37 -2.74 -8.62 -12.06
N TYR A 38 -2.51 -7.31 -12.11
CA TYR A 38 -1.45 -6.74 -12.91
C TYR A 38 -0.09 -7.09 -12.28
N HIS A 39 0.59 -8.08 -12.88
CA HIS A 39 1.93 -8.46 -12.45
C HIS A 39 2.97 -7.76 -13.32
N GLY A 40 3.69 -6.86 -12.76
CA GLY A 40 4.98 -6.54 -13.34
C GLY A 40 5.36 -5.08 -13.42
N GLU A 41 4.47 -4.10 -13.41
CA GLU A 41 4.88 -2.70 -13.53
C GLU A 41 4.68 -1.89 -12.24
N LEU A 42 3.53 -1.98 -11.58
CA LEU A 42 3.26 -1.20 -10.37
C LEU A 42 4.16 -1.60 -9.20
N GLU A 43 4.42 -2.89 -9.03
CA GLU A 43 5.28 -3.41 -7.96
C GLU A 43 6.78 -3.19 -8.20
N LYS A 44 7.17 -2.61 -9.35
CA LYS A 44 8.56 -2.26 -9.70
C LYS A 44 8.79 -0.75 -9.72
N ASP A 45 7.72 0.03 -9.73
CA ASP A 45 7.79 1.48 -9.76
C ASP A 45 8.13 2.02 -8.37
N SER A 46 9.23 2.79 -8.27
CA SER A 46 9.73 3.32 -7.00
C SER A 46 8.77 4.29 -6.33
N ASP A 47 8.03 5.07 -7.12
CA ASP A 47 7.11 6.08 -6.59
C ASP A 47 5.87 5.41 -6.01
N ILE A 48 5.35 4.40 -6.73
CA ILE A 48 4.25 3.56 -6.25
C ILE A 48 4.65 2.85 -4.96
N LEU A 49 5.81 2.19 -4.93
CA LEU A 49 6.29 1.49 -3.74
C LEU A 49 6.46 2.44 -2.55
N THR A 50 6.91 3.67 -2.78
CA THR A 50 7.05 4.67 -1.72
C THR A 50 5.68 5.09 -1.17
N CYS A 51 4.68 5.31 -2.03
CA CYS A 51 3.32 5.62 -1.61
C CYS A 51 2.68 4.45 -0.86
N VAL A 52 2.79 3.25 -1.40
CA VAL A 52 2.27 2.01 -0.79
C VAL A 52 2.92 1.74 0.56
N ASP A 53 4.25 1.91 0.67
CA ASP A 53 4.95 1.77 1.95
C ASP A 53 4.44 2.77 2.99
N ALA A 54 4.23 4.04 2.60
CA ALA A 54 3.73 5.06 3.51
C ALA A 54 2.36 4.69 4.10
N ILE A 55 1.45 4.14 3.28
CA ILE A 55 0.13 3.68 3.74
C ILE A 55 0.25 2.39 4.55
N ALA A 56 0.94 1.38 4.02
CA ALA A 56 1.03 0.06 4.63
C ALA A 56 1.74 0.08 5.99
N ARG A 57 2.86 0.80 6.12
CA ARG A 57 3.59 0.90 7.39
C ARG A 57 2.80 1.62 8.48
N ASN A 58 1.98 2.59 8.12
CA ASN A 58 1.14 3.31 9.07
C ASN A 58 -0.16 2.56 9.36
N GLY A 59 -0.79 1.96 8.34
CA GLY A 59 -1.95 1.11 8.53
C GLY A 59 -1.66 -0.16 9.35
N ALA A 60 -0.48 -0.76 9.18
CA ALA A 60 -0.08 -1.93 9.97
C ALA A 60 0.14 -1.65 11.48
N LYS A 61 0.14 -0.38 11.89
CA LYS A 61 0.16 0.03 13.30
C LYS A 61 -1.22 0.02 13.94
N MET A 62 -2.30 -0.12 13.16
CA MET A 62 -3.64 -0.27 13.71
C MET A 62 -3.71 -1.55 14.54
N HIS A 63 -4.23 -1.44 15.77
CA HIS A 63 -4.33 -2.55 16.69
C HIS A 63 -5.70 -3.22 16.56
N PRO A 64 -5.76 -4.52 16.20
CA PRO A 64 -7.01 -5.26 16.25
C PRO A 64 -7.44 -5.48 17.68
N ARG A 65 -8.69 -5.19 17.98
CA ARG A 65 -9.34 -5.46 19.26
C ARG A 65 -10.49 -6.43 19.04
N HIS A 66 -10.54 -7.50 19.81
CA HIS A 66 -11.71 -8.35 19.89
C HIS A 66 -12.58 -7.80 21.02
N ILE A 67 -13.75 -7.30 20.71
CA ILE A 67 -14.68 -6.75 21.67
C ILE A 67 -15.96 -7.59 21.73
N ARG A 68 -16.64 -7.50 22.86
CA ARG A 68 -18.05 -7.85 22.97
C ARG A 68 -18.84 -6.58 23.17
N ASN A 69 -19.68 -6.25 22.22
CA ASN A 69 -20.51 -5.05 22.21
C ASN A 69 -21.98 -5.47 22.23
N THR A 70 -22.62 -5.29 23.37
CA THR A 70 -24.06 -5.53 23.58
C THR A 70 -24.65 -4.30 24.24
N LYS A 71 -25.99 -4.26 24.36
CA LYS A 71 -26.66 -3.13 25.04
C LYS A 71 -26.20 -2.92 26.48
N ASP A 72 -25.79 -4.02 27.12
CA ASP A 72 -25.47 -4.05 28.57
C ASP A 72 -23.98 -4.19 28.86
N GLU A 73 -23.15 -4.51 27.85
CA GLU A 73 -21.72 -4.80 28.07
C GLU A 73 -20.87 -4.33 26.88
N PHE A 74 -19.87 -3.52 27.16
CA PHE A 74 -18.76 -3.24 26.23
C PHE A 74 -17.46 -3.71 26.87
N LYS A 75 -16.87 -4.78 26.32
CA LYS A 75 -15.70 -5.41 26.94
C LYS A 75 -14.69 -5.88 25.91
N ASN A 76 -13.41 -5.59 26.21
CA ASN A 76 -12.29 -6.16 25.46
C ASN A 76 -12.09 -7.64 25.84
N LEU A 77 -11.97 -8.49 24.84
CA LEU A 77 -11.71 -9.92 25.00
C LEU A 77 -10.26 -10.24 24.61
N THR A 78 -9.51 -10.86 25.54
CA THR A 78 -8.08 -11.21 25.34
C THR A 78 -7.88 -12.69 25.02
N GLY A 79 -8.88 -13.34 24.43
CA GLY A 79 -8.90 -14.76 24.11
C GLY A 79 -7.97 -15.17 22.95
N ARG A 80 -8.23 -16.37 22.40
CA ARG A 80 -7.48 -16.95 21.26
C ARG A 80 -7.52 -16.03 20.03
N THR A 81 -8.71 -15.53 19.67
CA THR A 81 -8.91 -14.65 18.50
C THR A 81 -8.09 -13.38 18.62
N TYR A 82 -8.09 -12.72 19.80
CA TYR A 82 -7.25 -11.54 20.03
C TYR A 82 -5.76 -11.86 19.84
N ARG A 83 -5.27 -12.95 20.44
CA ARG A 83 -3.85 -13.35 20.33
C ARG A 83 -3.46 -13.65 18.88
N LEU A 84 -4.34 -14.31 18.13
CA LEU A 84 -4.14 -14.57 16.71
C LEU A 84 -4.00 -13.27 15.92
N LEU A 85 -4.90 -12.31 16.12
CA LEU A 85 -4.93 -11.04 15.38
C LEU A 85 -3.83 -10.07 15.84
N ALA A 86 -3.63 -9.92 17.16
CA ALA A 86 -2.75 -8.89 17.71
C ALA A 86 -1.28 -9.32 17.84
N LYS A 87 -0.97 -10.61 17.76
CA LYS A 87 0.40 -11.10 17.97
C LYS A 87 0.93 -11.88 16.78
N GLN A 88 0.30 -12.99 16.44
CA GLN A 88 0.84 -13.92 15.44
C GLN A 88 -0.31 -14.57 14.65
N PRO A 89 -0.69 -14.00 13.50
CA PRO A 89 -1.75 -14.53 12.64
C PRO A 89 -1.45 -15.89 12.02
N ASN A 90 -0.16 -16.20 11.81
CA ASN A 90 0.31 -17.48 11.29
C ASN A 90 1.74 -17.76 11.77
N GLU A 91 2.26 -18.96 11.49
CA GLU A 91 3.60 -19.39 11.92
C GLU A 91 4.76 -18.64 11.25
N LEU A 92 4.48 -17.87 10.17
CA LEU A 92 5.50 -17.23 9.35
C LEU A 92 5.61 -15.72 9.59
N GLN A 93 4.55 -15.10 10.11
CA GLN A 93 4.43 -13.65 10.19
C GLN A 93 3.93 -13.21 11.57
N ASN A 94 4.51 -12.14 12.08
CA ASN A 94 3.91 -11.40 13.18
C ASN A 94 2.75 -10.51 12.66
N ALA A 95 1.97 -9.96 13.58
CA ALA A 95 0.80 -9.13 13.23
C ALA A 95 1.15 -7.93 12.33
N TYR A 96 2.26 -7.22 12.62
CA TYR A 96 2.69 -6.08 11.82
C TYR A 96 3.00 -6.46 10.37
N GLN A 97 3.79 -7.53 10.16
CA GLN A 97 4.15 -8.01 8.82
C GLN A 97 2.91 -8.47 8.04
N PHE A 98 1.98 -9.11 8.73
CA PHE A 98 0.74 -9.59 8.16
C PHE A 98 -0.15 -8.44 7.66
N TYR A 99 -0.41 -7.44 8.50
CA TYR A 99 -1.23 -6.29 8.10
C TYR A 99 -0.53 -5.41 7.06
N TYR A 100 0.78 -5.22 7.19
CA TYR A 100 1.57 -4.53 6.17
C TYR A 100 1.38 -5.19 4.79
N GLN A 101 1.49 -6.50 4.71
CA GLN A 101 1.34 -7.23 3.45
C GLN A 101 -0.08 -7.10 2.89
N ILE A 102 -1.11 -7.20 3.71
CA ILE A 102 -2.50 -7.07 3.28
C ILE A 102 -2.75 -5.68 2.70
N ILE A 103 -2.36 -4.64 3.42
CA ILE A 103 -2.57 -3.25 3.00
C ILE A 103 -1.74 -2.94 1.75
N ALA A 104 -0.48 -3.36 1.69
CA ALA A 104 0.34 -3.19 0.50
C ALA A 104 -0.28 -3.89 -0.73
N THR A 105 -0.80 -5.11 -0.56
CA THR A 105 -1.48 -5.84 -1.64
C THR A 105 -2.75 -5.10 -2.09
N LEU A 106 -3.55 -4.59 -1.14
CA LEU A 106 -4.74 -3.81 -1.43
C LEU A 106 -4.43 -2.54 -2.23
N GLU A 107 -3.39 -1.81 -1.84
CA GLU A 107 -3.01 -0.57 -2.50
C GLU A 107 -2.43 -0.78 -3.92
N ILE A 108 -1.71 -1.89 -4.15
CA ILE A 108 -1.13 -2.22 -5.46
C ILE A 108 -2.17 -2.79 -6.41
N TYR A 109 -2.99 -3.72 -5.94
CA TYR A 109 -3.85 -4.54 -6.82
C TYR A 109 -5.33 -4.19 -6.72
N ASN A 110 -5.72 -3.28 -5.82
CA ASN A 110 -7.10 -2.89 -5.49
C ASN A 110 -7.96 -4.03 -4.92
N ASP A 111 -7.38 -5.20 -4.71
CA ASP A 111 -7.98 -6.36 -4.06
C ASP A 111 -6.95 -7.06 -3.17
N ALA A 112 -7.36 -7.42 -1.97
CA ALA A 112 -6.54 -8.22 -1.08
C ALA A 112 -7.38 -9.35 -0.48
N PHE A 113 -6.88 -10.57 -0.57
CA PHE A 113 -7.52 -11.75 0.00
C PHE A 113 -6.69 -12.34 1.12
N VAL A 114 -7.38 -12.76 2.19
CA VAL A 114 -6.79 -13.51 3.29
C VAL A 114 -7.54 -14.82 3.46
N TYR A 115 -6.82 -15.93 3.40
CA TYR A 115 -7.39 -17.25 3.68
C TYR A 115 -7.51 -17.47 5.18
N VAL A 116 -8.69 -17.85 5.61
CA VAL A 116 -9.03 -18.18 7.00
C VAL A 116 -8.95 -19.70 7.18
N LYS A 117 -7.81 -20.18 7.72
CA LYS A 117 -7.64 -21.59 8.03
C LYS A 117 -8.40 -21.92 9.31
N LYS A 118 -9.31 -22.90 9.24
CA LYS A 118 -10.06 -23.42 10.37
C LYS A 118 -9.58 -24.81 10.79
N ASP A 119 -9.66 -25.11 12.06
CA ASP A 119 -9.42 -26.44 12.61
C ASP A 119 -10.64 -27.37 12.42
N LYS A 120 -10.56 -28.60 12.91
CA LYS A 120 -11.64 -29.60 12.80
C LYS A 120 -12.93 -29.18 13.52
N ASP A 121 -12.81 -28.30 14.51
CA ASP A 121 -13.92 -27.75 15.28
C ASP A 121 -14.45 -26.45 14.68
N LEU A 122 -14.06 -26.11 13.43
CA LEU A 122 -14.41 -24.87 12.71
C LEU A 122 -13.89 -23.60 13.39
N ARG A 123 -12.94 -23.70 14.32
CA ARG A 123 -12.33 -22.53 14.95
C ARG A 123 -11.16 -22.04 14.11
N VAL A 124 -10.98 -20.73 14.06
CA VAL A 124 -9.86 -20.13 13.33
C VAL A 124 -8.53 -20.56 13.92
N GLU A 125 -7.70 -21.20 13.09
CA GLU A 125 -6.36 -21.65 13.44
C GLU A 125 -5.28 -20.66 13.02
N ALA A 126 -5.36 -20.15 11.78
CA ALA A 126 -4.39 -19.22 11.21
C ALA A 126 -5.00 -18.39 10.07
N LEU A 127 -4.35 -17.27 9.75
CA LEU A 127 -4.72 -16.36 8.67
C LEU A 127 -3.54 -16.19 7.73
N TYR A 128 -3.78 -16.32 6.42
CA TYR A 128 -2.73 -16.23 5.40
C TYR A 128 -3.10 -15.25 4.30
N PRO A 129 -2.32 -14.18 4.09
CA PRO A 129 -2.53 -13.30 2.95
C PRO A 129 -2.20 -14.05 1.67
N LEU A 130 -3.07 -13.96 0.67
CA LEU A 130 -2.94 -14.65 -0.60
C LEU A 130 -2.32 -13.72 -1.64
N LEU A 131 -1.21 -14.17 -2.24
CA LEU A 131 -0.64 -13.59 -3.47
C LEU A 131 -0.94 -14.55 -4.61
N TYR A 132 -1.74 -14.12 -5.57
CA TYR A 132 -2.25 -14.94 -6.67
C TYR A 132 -2.08 -14.21 -8.01
N ASP A 133 -2.10 -14.97 -9.10
CA ASP A 133 -1.98 -14.41 -10.46
C ASP A 133 -3.34 -14.00 -11.04
N GLU A 134 -4.38 -14.78 -10.75
CA GLU A 134 -5.74 -14.56 -11.24
C GLU A 134 -6.75 -15.07 -10.21
N GLY A 135 -7.80 -14.30 -9.94
CA GLY A 135 -8.90 -14.67 -9.07
C GLY A 135 -10.23 -14.62 -9.81
N LYS A 136 -11.07 -15.64 -9.65
CA LYS A 136 -12.43 -15.68 -10.20
C LYS A 136 -13.40 -16.23 -9.17
N LEU A 137 -14.63 -15.72 -9.19
CA LEU A 137 -15.71 -16.22 -8.36
C LEU A 137 -16.51 -17.28 -9.09
N TYR A 138 -16.78 -18.40 -8.43
CA TYR A 138 -17.53 -19.53 -8.93
C TYR A 138 -18.65 -19.92 -7.96
N GLU A 139 -19.71 -20.47 -8.48
CA GLU A 139 -20.78 -21.05 -7.69
C GLU A 139 -20.81 -22.57 -7.89
N TYR A 140 -20.98 -23.30 -6.79
CA TYR A 140 -21.14 -24.74 -6.81
C TYR A 140 -22.04 -25.18 -5.62
N ASN A 141 -23.13 -25.86 -5.90
CA ASN A 141 -24.12 -26.32 -4.90
C ASN A 141 -24.58 -25.17 -3.98
N ASP A 142 -25.03 -24.06 -4.55
CA ASP A 142 -25.50 -22.86 -3.84
C ASP A 142 -24.45 -22.24 -2.89
N LYS A 143 -23.16 -22.53 -3.12
CA LYS A 143 -22.04 -21.93 -2.37
C LYS A 143 -21.08 -21.24 -3.30
N LEU A 144 -20.56 -20.11 -2.84
CA LEU A 144 -19.57 -19.33 -3.57
C LEU A 144 -18.16 -19.81 -3.25
N TYR A 145 -17.33 -19.91 -4.28
CA TYR A 145 -15.92 -20.31 -4.20
C TYR A 145 -15.06 -19.32 -4.96
N MET A 146 -13.95 -18.92 -4.36
CA MET A 146 -12.89 -18.22 -5.08
C MET A 146 -11.92 -19.22 -5.69
N ARG A 147 -11.74 -19.14 -7.01
CA ARG A 147 -10.64 -19.80 -7.69
C ARG A 147 -9.45 -18.87 -7.72
N PHE A 148 -8.36 -19.29 -7.13
CA PHE A 148 -7.07 -18.60 -7.19
C PHE A 148 -6.11 -19.39 -8.08
N LYS A 149 -5.44 -18.70 -9.00
CA LYS A 149 -4.39 -19.26 -9.83
C LYS A 149 -3.03 -18.84 -9.29
N PHE A 150 -2.15 -19.81 -9.09
CA PHE A 150 -0.80 -19.62 -8.58
C PHE A 150 0.22 -20.16 -9.58
N GLY A 151 0.81 -19.30 -10.42
CA GLY A 151 1.75 -19.69 -11.45
C GLY A 151 1.13 -20.58 -12.53
N ARG A 152 1.98 -21.28 -13.27
CA ARG A 152 1.50 -22.17 -14.34
C ARG A 152 0.86 -23.43 -13.75
N ASN A 153 -0.43 -23.65 -14.01
CA ASN A 153 -1.20 -24.87 -13.71
C ASN A 153 -1.45 -25.21 -12.23
N LYS A 154 -1.67 -24.20 -11.35
CA LYS A 154 -2.08 -24.45 -9.96
C LYS A 154 -3.29 -23.62 -9.61
N ASP A 155 -4.46 -24.15 -9.89
CA ASP A 155 -5.72 -23.56 -9.46
C ASP A 155 -6.09 -24.11 -8.07
N LYS A 156 -6.59 -23.25 -7.20
CA LYS A 156 -7.12 -23.60 -5.89
C LYS A 156 -8.49 -22.97 -5.72
N TYR A 157 -9.44 -23.77 -5.31
CA TYR A 157 -10.79 -23.34 -4.99
C TYR A 157 -10.91 -23.24 -3.46
N VAL A 158 -11.29 -22.08 -2.99
CA VAL A 158 -11.46 -21.80 -1.56
C VAL A 158 -12.89 -21.28 -1.36
N PRO A 159 -13.65 -21.80 -0.39
CA PRO A 159 -14.95 -21.25 -0.06
C PRO A 159 -14.86 -19.75 0.22
N TYR A 160 -15.78 -18.96 -0.34
CA TYR A 160 -15.72 -17.50 -0.19
C TYR A 160 -15.95 -17.02 1.25
N ASP A 161 -16.65 -17.83 2.05
CA ASP A 161 -16.84 -17.61 3.48
C ASP A 161 -15.58 -17.86 4.33
N GLU A 162 -14.55 -18.50 3.74
CA GLU A 162 -13.22 -18.66 4.32
C GLU A 162 -12.20 -17.66 3.74
N CYS A 163 -12.66 -16.68 2.96
CA CYS A 163 -11.84 -15.62 2.41
C CYS A 163 -12.26 -14.26 2.96
N ILE A 164 -11.38 -13.58 3.67
CA ILE A 164 -11.52 -12.13 3.94
C ILE A 164 -11.14 -11.45 2.63
N HIS A 165 -11.99 -10.57 2.14
CA HIS A 165 -11.81 -9.88 0.87
C HIS A 165 -11.92 -8.37 1.08
N LEU A 166 -10.81 -7.67 0.89
CA LEU A 166 -10.74 -6.22 0.95
C LEU A 166 -10.64 -5.66 -0.47
N THR A 167 -11.35 -4.59 -0.74
CA THR A 167 -11.41 -3.97 -2.07
C THR A 167 -11.13 -2.47 -2.01
N ARG A 168 -10.53 -1.94 -3.07
CA ARG A 168 -10.30 -0.53 -3.25
C ARG A 168 -10.88 -0.08 -4.59
N PHE A 169 -11.49 1.11 -4.60
CA PHE A 169 -12.29 1.61 -5.71
C PHE A 169 -13.49 0.71 -6.06
N VAL A 170 -14.34 1.21 -6.90
CA VAL A 170 -15.49 0.45 -7.41
C VAL A 170 -15.06 -0.26 -8.70
N GLY A 171 -15.16 -1.58 -8.67
CA GLY A 171 -14.95 -2.44 -9.84
C GLY A 171 -16.25 -3.07 -10.32
N ASP A 172 -16.12 -4.04 -11.20
CA ASP A 172 -17.24 -4.84 -11.66
C ASP A 172 -17.57 -5.93 -10.62
N GLY A 173 -18.79 -5.93 -10.13
CA GLY A 173 -19.27 -6.93 -9.16
C GLY A 173 -18.66 -6.74 -7.77
N VAL A 174 -18.03 -7.78 -7.22
CA VAL A 174 -17.47 -7.80 -5.86
C VAL A 174 -15.99 -7.42 -5.80
N PHE A 175 -15.35 -7.26 -6.94
CA PHE A 175 -13.92 -6.97 -7.03
C PHE A 175 -13.64 -5.46 -7.02
N GLY A 176 -12.43 -5.11 -6.66
CA GLY A 176 -11.94 -3.73 -6.69
C GLY A 176 -11.79 -3.17 -8.09
N GLY A 177 -11.57 -1.88 -8.18
CA GLY A 177 -11.46 -1.17 -9.45
C GLY A 177 -10.14 -1.42 -10.19
N SER A 178 -10.12 -1.02 -11.45
CA SER A 178 -8.94 -1.18 -12.31
C SER A 178 -7.84 -0.17 -11.98
N SER A 179 -6.59 -0.61 -11.97
CA SER A 179 -5.40 0.24 -11.86
C SER A 179 -5.02 0.98 -13.17
N LYS A 180 -5.78 0.80 -14.26
CA LYS A 180 -5.51 1.46 -15.55
C LYS A 180 -5.30 2.97 -15.47
N PRO A 181 -6.06 3.74 -14.66
CA PRO A 181 -5.86 5.19 -14.59
C PRO A 181 -4.47 5.58 -14.11
N ILE A 182 -3.94 4.92 -13.08
CA ILE A 182 -2.59 5.22 -12.57
C ILE A 182 -1.51 4.77 -13.53
N ILE A 183 -1.69 3.63 -14.21
CA ILE A 183 -0.74 3.13 -15.23
C ILE A 183 -0.53 4.17 -16.32
N LYS A 184 -1.59 4.86 -16.76
CA LYS A 184 -1.49 5.93 -17.75
C LYS A 184 -0.63 7.09 -17.24
N THR A 185 -0.79 7.48 -15.98
CA THR A 185 0.00 8.55 -15.35
C THR A 185 1.48 8.15 -15.25
N LEU A 186 1.76 6.92 -14.84
CA LEU A 186 3.13 6.37 -14.77
C LEU A 186 3.78 6.27 -16.14
N SER A 187 3.04 5.88 -17.18
CA SER A 187 3.55 5.86 -18.54
C SER A 187 3.96 7.27 -19.01
N MET A 188 3.20 8.29 -18.65
CA MET A 188 3.58 9.69 -18.95
C MET A 188 4.85 10.07 -18.18
N LYS A 189 4.97 9.73 -16.90
CA LYS A 189 6.17 9.99 -16.10
C LYS A 189 7.39 9.31 -16.70
N HIS A 190 7.28 8.05 -17.06
CA HIS A 190 8.37 7.30 -17.69
C HIS A 190 8.88 7.96 -18.99
N ILE A 191 7.97 8.42 -19.86
CA ILE A 191 8.32 9.15 -21.08
C ILE A 191 9.08 10.45 -20.75
N LEU A 192 8.68 11.16 -19.68
CA LEU A 192 9.36 12.39 -19.24
C LEU A 192 10.77 12.09 -18.72
N ASP A 193 10.92 11.05 -17.91
CA ASP A 193 12.22 10.62 -17.38
C ASP A 193 13.18 10.19 -18.51
N GLU A 194 12.66 9.42 -19.48
CA GLU A 194 13.43 9.08 -20.69
C GLU A 194 13.80 10.33 -21.51
N GLY A 195 12.87 11.29 -21.60
CA GLY A 195 13.12 12.59 -22.25
C GLY A 195 14.27 13.35 -21.58
N ILE A 196 14.28 13.41 -20.24
CA ILE A 196 15.35 14.06 -19.46
C ILE A 196 16.67 13.32 -19.67
N ILE A 197 16.70 11.98 -19.58
CA ILE A 197 17.89 11.16 -19.81
C ILE A 197 18.44 11.40 -21.21
N ASN A 198 17.59 11.43 -22.23
CA ASN A 198 18.00 11.67 -23.61
C ASN A 198 18.48 13.11 -23.81
N ALA A 199 17.88 14.08 -23.13
CA ALA A 199 18.33 15.47 -23.12
C ALA A 199 19.77 15.57 -22.56
N ILE A 200 20.05 14.94 -21.41
CA ILE A 200 21.38 14.89 -20.79
C ILE A 200 22.38 14.23 -21.74
N LYS A 201 22.04 13.07 -22.32
CA LYS A 201 22.91 12.37 -23.31
C LYS A 201 23.18 13.22 -24.54
N THR A 202 22.18 13.98 -25.00
CA THR A 202 22.29 14.82 -26.18
C THR A 202 23.15 16.06 -25.92
N THR A 203 23.00 16.68 -24.73
CA THR A 203 23.81 17.86 -24.36
C THR A 203 25.25 17.49 -23.97
N SER A 204 25.52 16.29 -23.50
CA SER A 204 26.87 15.82 -23.17
C SER A 204 27.71 15.45 -24.41
N SER A 205 27.07 15.33 -25.58
CA SER A 205 27.78 15.03 -26.83
C SER A 205 28.02 16.32 -27.63
N ILE A 206 29.29 16.49 -28.08
CA ILE A 206 29.67 17.59 -28.98
C ILE A 206 28.95 17.38 -30.33
N LYS A 207 28.07 18.30 -30.71
CA LYS A 207 27.40 18.27 -32.02
C LYS A 207 27.78 19.51 -32.81
N GLY A 208 28.10 19.31 -34.05
CA GLY A 208 28.44 20.40 -34.94
C GLY A 208 28.54 19.94 -36.40
N LEU A 209 28.67 20.88 -37.27
CA LEU A 209 28.87 20.68 -38.70
C LEU A 209 30.35 20.94 -39.01
N LEU A 210 31.00 19.97 -39.66
CA LEU A 210 32.29 20.20 -40.28
C LEU A 210 32.08 20.79 -41.66
N LYS A 211 32.48 22.04 -41.83
CA LYS A 211 32.42 22.75 -43.10
C LYS A 211 33.82 22.72 -43.74
N THR A 212 33.92 22.31 -44.99
CA THR A 212 35.16 22.39 -45.75
C THR A 212 35.04 23.42 -46.84
N THR A 213 36.18 24.13 -47.07
CA THR A 213 36.30 25.10 -48.16
C THR A 213 36.77 24.44 -49.46
N LYS A 214 37.14 23.15 -49.46
CA LYS A 214 37.47 22.40 -50.67
C LYS A 214 36.21 22.14 -51.50
N SER A 215 36.18 22.62 -52.72
CA SER A 215 35.15 22.29 -53.68
C SER A 215 35.33 20.90 -54.26
N MET A 216 34.24 20.14 -54.43
CA MET A 216 34.18 18.82 -55.07
C MET A 216 34.77 17.63 -54.21
N LEU A 217 34.42 17.53 -52.93
CA LEU A 217 34.64 16.31 -52.18
C LEU A 217 33.59 15.25 -52.51
N LYS A 218 34.01 14.00 -52.69
CA LYS A 218 33.10 12.87 -52.74
C LYS A 218 32.55 12.60 -51.33
N THR A 219 31.36 12.04 -51.26
CA THR A 219 30.68 11.67 -49.99
C THR A 219 31.61 10.85 -49.07
N GLU A 220 32.43 9.95 -49.64
CA GLU A 220 33.37 9.12 -48.93
C GLU A 220 34.46 9.93 -48.22
N ASP A 221 34.94 11.03 -48.83
CA ASP A 221 35.98 11.90 -48.27
C ASP A 221 35.40 12.73 -47.09
N ILE A 222 34.16 13.14 -47.20
CA ILE A 222 33.41 13.84 -46.12
C ILE A 222 33.25 12.93 -44.91
N VAL A 223 32.88 11.66 -45.14
CA VAL A 223 32.77 10.65 -44.07
C VAL A 223 34.07 10.39 -43.39
N LYS A 224 35.17 10.19 -44.16
CA LYS A 224 36.54 10.00 -43.60
C LYS A 224 36.98 11.20 -42.77
N MET A 225 36.70 12.43 -43.23
CA MET A 225 37.08 13.65 -42.51
C MET A 225 36.28 13.76 -41.18
N ARG A 226 34.99 13.44 -41.20
CA ARG A 226 34.18 13.35 -39.99
C ARG A 226 34.74 12.34 -39.01
N ASP A 227 35.07 11.15 -39.48
CA ASP A 227 35.54 10.05 -38.63
C ASP A 227 36.95 10.36 -38.04
N THR A 228 37.84 10.99 -38.82
CA THR A 228 39.13 11.46 -38.33
C THR A 228 38.95 12.55 -37.26
N PHE A 229 38.02 13.46 -37.46
CA PHE A 229 37.71 14.50 -36.47
C PHE A 229 37.19 13.89 -35.18
N ILE A 230 36.22 12.96 -35.26
CA ILE A 230 35.69 12.25 -34.09
C ILE A 230 36.78 11.49 -33.37
N GLN A 231 37.65 10.77 -34.09
CA GLN A 231 38.77 10.05 -33.52
C GLN A 231 39.74 10.97 -32.77
N SER A 232 39.95 12.19 -33.22
CA SER A 232 40.83 13.15 -32.52
C SER A 232 40.33 13.57 -31.15
N PHE A 233 38.99 13.41 -30.88
CA PHE A 233 38.40 13.69 -29.57
C PHE A 233 38.19 12.42 -28.70
N VAL A 234 38.08 11.24 -29.31
CA VAL A 234 37.68 9.98 -28.65
C VAL A 234 38.89 9.09 -28.31
N VAL A 235 40.09 9.36 -28.85
CA VAL A 235 41.26 8.53 -28.57
C VAL A 235 41.67 8.63 -27.08
N ASP A 236 41.86 7.48 -26.47
CA ASP A 236 42.25 7.20 -25.07
C ASP A 236 43.57 7.83 -24.62
N GLY A 237 43.85 9.01 -24.95
CA GLY A 237 45.02 9.80 -24.62
C GLY A 237 44.77 11.30 -24.66
N ASN A 238 43.68 11.74 -25.24
CA ASN A 238 43.34 13.16 -25.32
C ASN A 238 42.62 13.65 -24.02
N LYS A 239 43.40 13.78 -22.95
CA LYS A 239 42.88 14.28 -21.65
C LYS A 239 42.52 15.76 -21.68
N THR A 240 42.80 16.48 -22.75
CA THR A 240 42.58 17.93 -22.85
C THR A 240 41.32 18.31 -23.58
N GLY A 241 40.66 17.37 -24.29
CA GLY A 241 39.46 17.64 -25.07
C GLY A 241 39.65 18.63 -26.26
N ILE A 242 40.93 18.84 -26.67
CA ILE A 242 41.26 19.74 -27.77
C ILE A 242 41.53 18.92 -29.02
N GLY A 243 40.73 19.16 -30.07
CA GLY A 243 40.93 18.59 -31.40
C GLY A 243 41.59 19.60 -32.35
N GLY A 244 42.48 19.13 -33.25
CA GLY A 244 43.07 19.94 -34.28
C GLY A 244 42.23 19.96 -35.56
N LEU A 245 42.15 21.12 -36.21
CA LEU A 245 41.54 21.30 -37.52
C LEU A 245 42.59 21.84 -38.48
N ASP A 246 42.52 21.46 -39.76
CA ASP A 246 43.37 22.05 -40.78
C ASP A 246 42.75 23.39 -41.28
N ALA A 247 43.54 24.17 -42.00
CA ALA A 247 43.12 25.51 -42.51
C ALA A 247 41.96 25.46 -43.52
N THR A 248 41.54 24.26 -43.94
CA THR A 248 40.47 24.08 -44.95
C THR A 248 39.17 23.56 -44.33
N THR A 249 39.17 23.30 -43.04
CA THR A 249 38.04 22.71 -42.31
C THR A 249 37.64 23.64 -41.16
N ASP A 250 36.38 23.94 -41.06
CA ASP A 250 35.78 24.76 -40.00
C ASP A 250 34.75 23.93 -39.21
N PHE A 251 34.75 24.07 -37.89
CA PHE A 251 33.78 23.40 -37.04
C PHE A 251 32.77 24.41 -36.55
N ILE A 252 31.50 24.23 -36.96
CA ILE A 252 30.40 25.05 -36.53
C ILE A 252 29.63 24.30 -35.44
N PRO A 253 29.78 24.68 -34.17
CA PRO A 253 29.02 24.04 -33.10
C PRO A 253 27.51 24.28 -33.29
N VAL A 254 26.73 23.18 -33.21
CA VAL A 254 25.27 23.26 -33.20
C VAL A 254 24.83 23.21 -31.75
N LYS A 255 24.30 24.33 -31.27
CA LYS A 255 23.70 24.39 -29.94
C LYS A 255 22.35 23.73 -30.00
N ILE A 256 22.22 22.54 -29.42
CA ILE A 256 20.96 21.86 -29.27
C ILE A 256 20.47 22.20 -27.87
N GLU A 257 19.38 22.94 -27.77
CA GLU A 257 18.63 23.13 -26.52
C GLU A 257 17.55 22.06 -26.48
N PRO A 258 17.74 21.00 -25.71
CA PRO A 258 16.73 19.94 -25.62
C PRO A 258 15.50 20.53 -24.94
N THR A 259 14.34 20.36 -25.55
CA THR A 259 13.08 20.69 -24.92
C THR A 259 12.76 19.59 -23.91
N THR A 260 12.90 19.89 -22.63
CA THR A 260 12.47 19.03 -21.52
C THR A 260 11.13 19.54 -21.00
N ALA A 261 10.40 18.65 -20.31
CA ALA A 261 9.21 19.08 -19.59
C ALA A 261 9.55 20.17 -18.56
N SER A 262 8.63 21.10 -18.35
CA SER A 262 8.81 22.11 -17.31
C SER A 262 8.67 21.49 -15.91
N ASP A 263 9.33 22.10 -14.92
CA ASP A 263 9.21 21.69 -13.51
C ASP A 263 7.76 21.60 -13.04
N GLY A 264 6.89 22.50 -13.56
CA GLY A 264 5.46 22.49 -13.26
C GLY A 264 4.73 21.25 -13.79
N GLN A 265 5.10 20.76 -14.98
CA GLN A 265 4.52 19.54 -15.55
C GLN A 265 4.95 18.30 -14.79
N ILE A 266 6.22 18.23 -14.38
CA ILE A 266 6.75 17.12 -13.57
C ILE A 266 6.01 17.07 -12.22
N LYS A 267 5.95 18.22 -11.53
CA LYS A 267 5.21 18.32 -10.24
C LYS A 267 3.73 17.96 -10.37
N GLU A 268 3.08 18.34 -11.47
CA GLU A 268 1.67 17.99 -11.68
C GLU A 268 1.47 16.47 -11.80
N ILE A 269 2.40 15.77 -12.47
CA ILE A 269 2.33 14.31 -12.59
C ILE A 269 2.61 13.64 -11.26
N ASP A 270 3.63 14.10 -10.52
CA ASP A 270 3.91 13.60 -9.17
C ASP A 270 2.71 13.79 -8.24
N ASN A 271 2.09 14.97 -8.26
CA ASN A 271 0.88 15.25 -7.50
C ASN A 271 -0.31 14.34 -7.90
N LYS A 272 -0.44 13.96 -9.16
CA LYS A 272 -1.46 12.99 -9.59
C LYS A 272 -1.21 11.60 -9.01
N VAL A 273 0.06 11.17 -8.92
CA VAL A 273 0.42 9.90 -8.28
C VAL A 273 0.08 9.97 -6.78
N LEU A 274 0.51 11.04 -6.09
CA LEU A 274 0.21 11.22 -4.68
C LEU A 274 -1.31 11.25 -4.40
N SER A 275 -2.05 12.00 -5.21
CA SER A 275 -3.51 12.13 -5.08
C SER A 275 -4.25 10.81 -5.32
N TYR A 276 -3.72 9.92 -6.18
CA TYR A 276 -4.28 8.58 -6.39
C TYR A 276 -4.26 7.75 -5.11
N PHE A 277 -3.23 7.94 -4.28
CA PHE A 277 -3.07 7.26 -2.98
C PHE A 277 -3.61 8.08 -1.80
N GLY A 278 -4.15 9.27 -2.02
CA GLY A 278 -4.61 10.15 -0.94
C GLY A 278 -3.48 10.68 -0.07
N LEU A 279 -2.27 10.82 -0.65
CA LEU A 279 -1.06 11.28 0.04
C LEU A 279 -0.70 12.70 -0.37
N ASN A 280 0.11 13.34 0.47
CA ASN A 280 0.85 14.55 0.15
C ASN A 280 2.36 14.35 0.39
N GLU A 281 3.16 15.27 -0.11
CA GLU A 281 4.62 15.20 0.00
C GLU A 281 5.10 15.21 1.45
N ASN A 282 4.44 15.96 2.35
CA ASN A 282 4.80 16.05 3.75
C ASN A 282 4.66 14.71 4.49
N ILE A 283 3.59 13.94 4.17
CA ILE A 283 3.39 12.59 4.73
C ILE A 283 4.52 11.65 4.28
N LEU A 284 4.91 11.69 3.00
CA LEU A 284 6.00 10.86 2.48
C LEU A 284 7.34 11.20 3.13
N GLN A 285 7.64 12.50 3.27
CA GLN A 285 8.89 12.99 3.85
C GLN A 285 8.91 12.98 5.38
N SER A 286 7.82 12.54 6.03
CA SER A 286 7.67 12.57 7.49
C SER A 286 7.83 13.97 8.11
N LYS A 287 7.41 15.01 7.38
CA LYS A 287 7.44 16.42 7.78
C LYS A 287 6.04 17.00 8.02
N TYR A 288 5.09 16.14 8.28
CA TYR A 288 3.68 16.50 8.45
C TYR A 288 3.41 17.19 9.79
N SER A 289 2.43 18.10 9.76
CA SER A 289 1.79 18.64 10.96
C SER A 289 0.79 17.65 11.54
N GLU A 290 0.30 17.91 12.75
CA GLU A 290 -0.75 17.11 13.39
C GLU A 290 -2.05 17.12 12.55
N ASP A 291 -2.42 18.26 11.97
CA ASP A 291 -3.60 18.39 11.11
C ASP A 291 -3.46 17.58 9.82
N GLU A 292 -2.29 17.62 9.18
CA GLU A 292 -2.01 16.80 7.97
C GLU A 292 -2.04 15.31 8.30
N TRP A 293 -1.53 14.92 9.47
CA TRP A 293 -1.62 13.54 9.93
C TRP A 293 -3.07 13.11 10.16
N ASN A 294 -3.86 13.92 10.83
CA ASN A 294 -5.27 13.62 11.09
C ASN A 294 -6.06 13.50 9.78
N ALA A 295 -5.85 14.42 8.84
CA ALA A 295 -6.47 14.36 7.52
C ALA A 295 -6.09 13.09 6.75
N PHE A 296 -4.82 12.69 6.76
CA PHE A 296 -4.35 11.43 6.16
C PHE A 296 -4.98 10.21 6.85
N TYR A 297 -5.02 10.21 8.18
CA TYR A 297 -5.62 9.12 8.93
C TYR A 297 -7.10 8.96 8.59
N GLU A 298 -7.88 10.03 8.66
CA GLU A 298 -9.33 10.01 8.42
C GLU A 298 -9.71 9.69 6.97
N SER A 299 -8.90 10.15 6.01
CA SER A 299 -9.22 9.95 4.59
C SER A 299 -8.68 8.65 4.00
N VAL A 300 -7.60 8.08 4.53
CA VAL A 300 -6.92 6.91 3.95
C VAL A 300 -6.91 5.72 4.90
N LEU A 301 -6.44 5.88 6.13
CA LEU A 301 -6.22 4.75 7.03
C LEU A 301 -7.51 4.29 7.71
N GLU A 302 -8.36 5.19 8.16
CA GLU A 302 -9.62 4.86 8.84
C GLU A 302 -10.59 4.06 7.95
N PRO A 303 -10.80 4.41 6.66
CA PRO A 303 -11.61 3.59 5.76
C PRO A 303 -11.08 2.16 5.59
N ILE A 304 -9.77 1.98 5.52
CA ILE A 304 -9.14 0.64 5.46
C ILE A 304 -9.40 -0.10 6.77
N GLY A 305 -9.20 0.55 7.91
CA GLY A 305 -9.47 -0.03 9.23
C GLY A 305 -10.94 -0.43 9.42
N LEU A 306 -11.87 0.40 8.95
CA LEU A 306 -13.30 0.10 8.98
C LEU A 306 -13.64 -1.13 8.11
N GLN A 307 -13.14 -1.19 6.88
CA GLN A 307 -13.36 -2.32 6.00
C GLN A 307 -12.78 -3.61 6.60
N MET A 308 -11.55 -3.54 7.15
CA MET A 308 -10.94 -4.66 7.86
C MET A 308 -11.81 -5.08 9.05
N SER A 309 -12.31 -4.16 9.86
CA SER A 309 -13.16 -4.45 11.02
C SER A 309 -14.39 -5.25 10.61
N LEU A 310 -15.09 -4.81 9.57
CA LEU A 310 -16.31 -5.44 9.08
C LEU A 310 -16.02 -6.82 8.46
N GLU A 311 -15.02 -6.91 7.58
CA GLU A 311 -14.70 -8.17 6.89
C GLU A 311 -14.14 -9.22 7.84
N PHE A 312 -13.25 -8.86 8.77
CA PHE A 312 -12.73 -9.79 9.77
C PHE A 312 -13.85 -10.26 10.71
N THR A 313 -14.73 -9.35 11.18
CA THR A 313 -15.90 -9.74 11.98
C THR A 313 -16.77 -10.72 11.22
N ASN A 314 -17.04 -10.42 9.94
CA ASN A 314 -17.94 -11.23 9.14
C ASN A 314 -17.42 -12.66 8.89
N LYS A 315 -16.12 -12.83 8.68
CA LYS A 315 -15.50 -14.11 8.30
C LYS A 315 -14.96 -14.93 9.48
N LEU A 316 -14.63 -14.28 10.61
CA LEU A 316 -14.09 -14.97 11.77
C LEU A 316 -15.14 -15.49 12.73
N PHE A 317 -16.33 -14.88 12.77
CA PHE A 317 -17.41 -15.25 13.67
C PHE A 317 -18.59 -15.86 12.95
N THR A 318 -19.18 -16.84 13.59
CA THR A 318 -20.48 -17.42 13.19
C THR A 318 -21.61 -16.43 13.41
N PRO A 319 -22.77 -16.58 12.72
CA PRO A 319 -23.94 -15.72 12.96
C PRO A 319 -24.31 -15.60 14.43
N THR A 320 -24.32 -16.72 15.17
CA THR A 320 -24.64 -16.75 16.61
C THR A 320 -23.62 -15.99 17.47
N GLU A 321 -22.33 -16.02 17.11
CA GLU A 321 -21.31 -15.26 17.84
C GLU A 321 -21.45 -13.77 17.58
N LYS A 322 -21.80 -13.37 16.34
CA LYS A 322 -22.09 -11.96 15.98
C LYS A 322 -23.31 -11.44 16.72
N GLU A 323 -24.40 -12.23 16.82
CA GLU A 323 -25.60 -11.89 17.60
C GLU A 323 -25.29 -11.69 19.09
N ARG A 324 -24.26 -12.35 19.60
CA ARG A 324 -23.76 -12.17 20.98
C ARG A 324 -22.81 -10.96 21.13
N GLY A 325 -22.71 -10.12 20.10
CA GLY A 325 -21.95 -8.89 20.09
C GLY A 325 -20.43 -9.07 19.91
N ASN A 326 -19.97 -10.22 19.38
CA ASN A 326 -18.52 -10.36 19.08
C ASN A 326 -18.18 -9.59 17.80
N GLU A 327 -17.22 -8.69 17.90
CA GLU A 327 -16.76 -7.85 16.84
C GLU A 327 -15.23 -7.71 16.88
N ILE A 328 -14.63 -7.50 15.70
CA ILE A 328 -13.22 -7.09 15.57
C ILE A 328 -13.22 -5.62 15.15
N ILE A 329 -12.46 -4.82 15.87
CA ILE A 329 -12.26 -3.41 15.56
C ILE A 329 -10.79 -3.17 15.29
N PHE A 330 -10.48 -2.53 14.18
CA PHE A 330 -9.15 -2.01 13.87
C PHE A 330 -9.15 -0.52 14.15
N GLU A 331 -8.53 -0.14 15.24
CA GLU A 331 -8.42 1.25 15.64
C GLU A 331 -6.95 1.64 15.76
N SER A 332 -6.65 2.83 15.28
CA SER A 332 -5.45 3.52 15.72
C SER A 332 -5.81 4.31 16.96
N ASN A 333 -5.02 4.19 18.01
CA ASN A 333 -5.11 5.14 19.11
C ASN A 333 -4.64 6.51 18.57
N ARG A 334 -5.59 7.36 18.16
CA ARG A 334 -5.29 8.70 17.63
C ARG A 334 -4.38 9.49 18.57
N LEU A 335 -4.55 9.29 19.87
CA LEU A 335 -3.73 9.91 20.90
C LEU A 335 -2.28 9.41 20.92
N GLN A 336 -2.00 8.24 20.41
CA GLN A 336 -0.63 7.73 20.32
C GLN A 336 0.25 8.57 19.38
N TYR A 337 -0.35 9.19 18.37
CA TYR A 337 0.32 10.06 17.40
C TYR A 337 0.19 11.55 17.72
N ALA A 338 -0.65 11.91 18.68
CA ALA A 338 -0.78 13.27 19.14
C ALA A 338 0.53 13.77 19.75
N SER A 339 0.80 15.06 19.57
CA SER A 339 1.95 15.70 20.20
C SER A 339 1.88 15.57 21.73
N ASN A 340 3.01 15.61 22.41
CA ASN A 340 3.02 15.59 23.88
C ASN A 340 2.22 16.76 24.46
N ASN A 341 2.20 17.91 23.78
CA ASN A 341 1.39 19.07 24.19
C ASN A 341 -0.10 18.77 24.09
N THR A 342 -0.55 18.13 23.01
CA THR A 342 -1.96 17.72 22.83
C THR A 342 -2.37 16.68 23.87
N LYS A 343 -1.50 15.70 24.17
CA LYS A 343 -1.73 14.72 25.24
C LYS A 343 -1.86 15.37 26.61
N ILE A 344 -0.97 16.28 26.92
CA ILE A 344 -0.99 17.03 28.20
C ILE A 344 -2.25 17.88 28.27
N ASN A 345 -2.63 18.57 27.20
CA ASN A 345 -3.84 19.38 27.17
C ASN A 345 -5.10 18.52 27.33
N LEU A 346 -5.17 17.35 26.64
CA LEU A 346 -6.29 16.44 26.81
C LEU A 346 -6.45 16.04 28.29
N ILE A 347 -5.37 15.61 28.93
CA ILE A 347 -5.41 15.14 30.33
C ILE A 347 -5.85 16.25 31.30
N ARG A 348 -5.45 17.50 31.06
CA ARG A 348 -5.90 18.62 31.90
C ARG A 348 -7.42 18.81 31.92
N TYR A 349 -8.12 18.35 30.93
CA TYR A 349 -9.58 18.47 30.79
C TYR A 349 -10.33 17.12 30.87
N ALA A 350 -9.61 16.05 31.11
CA ALA A 350 -10.15 14.69 31.04
C ALA A 350 -10.41 14.03 32.38
N ASP A 351 -10.24 14.76 33.51
CA ASP A 351 -10.31 14.20 34.87
C ASP A 351 -11.64 13.47 35.16
N ASN A 352 -12.75 13.96 34.60
CA ASN A 352 -14.07 13.34 34.73
C ASN A 352 -14.47 12.45 33.54
N ILE A 353 -13.61 12.32 32.54
CA ILE A 353 -13.89 11.55 31.32
C ILE A 353 -13.05 10.29 31.29
N LEU A 354 -11.78 10.37 31.71
CA LEU A 354 -10.81 9.28 31.70
C LEU A 354 -10.39 8.91 33.12
N THR A 355 -10.35 7.62 33.40
CA THR A 355 -9.77 7.09 34.64
C THR A 355 -8.26 7.34 34.69
N ILE A 356 -7.66 7.26 35.84
CA ILE A 356 -6.20 7.40 36.02
C ILE A 356 -5.45 6.37 35.14
N ASN A 357 -5.94 5.14 35.05
CA ASN A 357 -5.31 4.11 34.24
C ASN A 357 -5.44 4.39 32.74
N GLU A 358 -6.56 4.92 32.28
CA GLU A 358 -6.73 5.34 30.87
C GLU A 358 -5.85 6.54 30.52
N GLN A 359 -5.69 7.52 31.43
CA GLN A 359 -4.75 8.64 31.26
C GLN A 359 -3.29 8.13 31.20
N ARG A 360 -2.94 7.12 31.99
CA ARG A 360 -1.62 6.47 31.94
C ARG A 360 -1.39 5.73 30.62
N GLU A 361 -2.42 5.07 30.10
CA GLU A 361 -2.36 4.39 28.79
C GLU A 361 -2.07 5.35 27.64
N VAL A 362 -2.58 6.60 27.68
CA VAL A 362 -2.26 7.66 26.70
C VAL A 362 -0.75 7.94 26.61
N PHE A 363 -0.04 7.82 27.74
CA PHE A 363 1.43 7.96 27.81
C PHE A 363 2.18 6.63 27.74
N ASN A 364 1.48 5.53 27.43
CA ASN A 364 2.06 4.18 27.41
C ASN A 364 2.70 3.75 28.74
N LEU A 365 2.09 4.16 29.86
CA LEU A 365 2.50 3.80 31.20
C LEU A 365 1.66 2.61 31.71
N ALA A 366 2.27 1.72 32.48
CA ALA A 366 1.56 0.59 33.07
C ALA A 366 0.44 1.04 34.04
N PRO A 367 -0.69 0.31 34.08
CA PRO A 367 -1.76 0.59 35.03
C PRO A 367 -1.27 0.46 36.49
N ILE A 368 -1.93 1.19 37.38
CA ILE A 368 -1.67 1.09 38.83
C ILE A 368 -2.90 0.52 39.54
N GLU A 369 -2.70 -0.05 40.70
CA GLU A 369 -3.78 -0.55 41.53
C GLU A 369 -4.64 0.64 42.03
N GLY A 370 -5.97 0.50 41.92
CA GLY A 370 -6.91 1.58 42.27
C GLY A 370 -7.02 2.71 41.23
N GLY A 371 -6.30 2.60 40.08
CA GLY A 371 -6.33 3.62 39.02
C GLY A 371 -7.53 3.56 38.06
N ASP A 372 -8.48 2.63 38.26
CA ASP A 372 -9.74 2.55 37.49
C ASP A 372 -10.84 3.45 38.04
N LYS A 373 -10.43 4.55 38.69
CA LYS A 373 -11.30 5.60 39.25
C LYS A 373 -11.03 6.91 38.52
N PHE A 374 -12.08 7.74 38.40
CA PHE A 374 -11.95 9.11 37.93
C PHE A 374 -11.22 9.96 38.99
N MET A 375 -10.47 10.96 38.57
CA MET A 375 -9.98 11.99 39.49
C MET A 375 -11.17 12.88 39.91
N ILE A 376 -11.64 12.69 41.13
CA ILE A 376 -12.65 13.58 41.72
C ILE A 376 -11.88 14.82 42.19
N ASP A 377 -12.31 16.01 41.75
CA ASP A 377 -11.75 17.25 42.16
C ASP A 377 -12.01 17.41 43.67
N GLN A 378 -10.96 17.39 44.51
CA GLN A 378 -11.09 17.52 45.98
C GLN A 378 -11.83 18.79 46.40
N ASN A 379 -11.97 19.77 45.52
CA ASN A 379 -12.75 20.98 45.74
C ASN A 379 -14.29 20.75 45.74
N HIS A 380 -14.77 19.64 45.19
CA HIS A 380 -16.20 19.31 45.24
C HIS A 380 -16.61 18.57 46.51
N GLU A 381 -15.73 17.76 47.10
CA GLU A 381 -16.03 17.10 48.38
C GLU A 381 -16.10 18.11 49.57
N ILE A 382 -15.33 19.20 49.51
CA ILE A 382 -15.34 20.24 50.58
C ILE A 382 -16.65 21.05 50.58
N ASN A 383 -17.36 21.14 49.43
CA ASN A 383 -18.63 21.87 49.35
C ASN A 383 -19.85 21.02 49.76
N GLU A 384 -19.79 19.69 49.70
CA GLU A 384 -20.85 18.83 50.22
C GLU A 384 -20.80 18.65 51.73
N GLU A 385 -19.61 18.68 52.35
CA GLU A 385 -19.48 18.65 53.82
C GLU A 385 -19.81 19.99 54.52
N LEU A 386 -19.82 21.11 53.77
CA LEU A 386 -20.17 22.43 54.33
C LEU A 386 -21.63 22.85 54.12
N GLY A 387 -22.45 21.96 53.55
CA GLY A 387 -23.86 22.23 53.21
C GLY A 387 -24.88 21.61 54.17
N GLU A 388 -24.47 20.93 55.26
CA GLU A 388 -25.34 20.42 56.31
C GLU A 388 -24.96 21.09 57.65
N ASP A 389 -25.44 22.34 57.87
CA ASP A 389 -25.74 22.91 59.18
C ASP A 389 -26.89 23.92 59.04
#